data_918aac4f9c7820b9a7812c07ddeacceb
#
_entry.id   918aac4f9c7820b9a7812c07ddeacceb
#
_cell.length_a   1.000
_cell.length_b   1.000
_cell.length_c   1.000
_cell.angle_alpha   90.00
_cell.angle_beta   90.00
_cell.angle_gamma   90.00
#
_symmetry.space_group_name_H-M   'P 1'
#
loop_
_entity.id
_entity.type
_entity.pdbx_description
1 polymer ?
#
loop_
_entity_poly.entity_id
_entity_poly.type
_entity_poly.pdbx_seq_one_letter_code
_entity_poly.pdbx_strand_id
1 'polypeptide(L)'
;MAKLWTGRFAKETDHSLDVLNASLPFDQRLYRQDITGSMAHAQMLAGQGIISAADGEAIVDGLQGILADIEAGRLVMEGAEDIHSFVEQELTARIGDAGKRLHTARSRNDQVALDMRMYVKEELQTIRALILEMMKALCEKASEHIHTVMPGYTHLQRAQPVTLAHVFMAYGNMLRRDCVRLKNTLALMDEMPLGSGALAATTYPIDRRFVCEKLGFAKITDNSMDGVSDRDYCMEAAADCSILMVHLSRICEEIILWCTWEFRFAELDDAFSTGSSIMPQKKNPDVCELIRGKSGRVFGDLMTLLSMQKGLSLAYNKDMQEDKEALFDVLDTVKHSLQVLIPMFETMRFNVENMKQAALGGFINATDCADYLTKKGVPFRDAYRTIGELVAWCIAHRCALNDVELDVLKQFHPLFEEDVYAAIDLQTCVAQRKVPGGPAPEAVQAQISALTQFIGKEEEQNA
;
A
#
# COMPACT_ATOMS: atom_id res chain seq x y z
N MET A 1 -38.72 1.31 -7.06
CA MET A 1 -37.60 1.22 -8.03
C MET A 1 -38.11 0.64 -9.35
N ALA A 2 -37.82 1.28 -10.49
CA ALA A 2 -38.14 0.70 -11.81
C ALA A 2 -37.12 -0.45 -12.07
N LYS A 3 -37.63 -1.63 -12.37
CA LYS A 3 -36.81 -2.83 -12.59
C LYS A 3 -36.76 -3.19 -14.07
N LEU A 4 -35.59 -3.45 -14.57
CA LEU A 4 -35.35 -3.76 -15.99
C LEU A 4 -35.64 -5.24 -16.33
N TRP A 5 -35.94 -6.11 -15.36
CA TRP A 5 -36.08 -7.57 -15.51
C TRP A 5 -37.46 -8.15 -15.17
N THR A 6 -38.55 -7.38 -15.28
CA THR A 6 -39.92 -7.75 -14.82
C THR A 6 -40.72 -8.63 -15.74
N GLY A 7 -40.29 -8.90 -16.98
CA GLY A 7 -41.15 -9.47 -18.04
C GLY A 7 -41.76 -10.86 -17.76
N ARG A 8 -41.20 -11.68 -16.87
CA ARG A 8 -41.69 -13.04 -16.53
C ARG A 8 -42.55 -13.09 -15.27
N PHE A 9 -42.40 -12.12 -14.39
CA PHE A 9 -42.96 -12.21 -13.04
C PHE A 9 -44.37 -11.63 -12.98
N ALA A 10 -45.31 -12.39 -12.36
CA ALA A 10 -46.70 -11.99 -12.20
C ALA A 10 -46.99 -11.20 -10.91
N LYS A 11 -45.98 -11.03 -10.05
CA LYS A 11 -46.08 -10.30 -8.78
C LYS A 11 -44.95 -9.30 -8.67
N GLU A 12 -45.21 -8.21 -7.96
CA GLU A 12 -44.15 -7.30 -7.53
C GLU A 12 -43.22 -7.98 -6.54
N THR A 13 -41.96 -7.57 -6.53
CA THR A 13 -40.97 -8.05 -5.53
C THR A 13 -41.31 -7.53 -4.16
N ASP A 14 -41.03 -8.34 -3.15
CA ASP A 14 -41.12 -7.90 -1.75
C ASP A 14 -40.11 -6.79 -1.46
N HIS A 15 -40.52 -5.80 -0.69
CA HIS A 15 -39.65 -4.67 -0.33
C HIS A 15 -38.36 -5.09 0.39
N SER A 16 -38.42 -6.13 1.22
CA SER A 16 -37.23 -6.65 1.91
C SER A 16 -36.17 -7.21 0.95
N LEU A 17 -36.63 -7.84 -0.15
CA LEU A 17 -35.73 -8.30 -1.21
C LEU A 17 -35.11 -7.12 -1.98
N ASP A 18 -35.87 -6.05 -2.19
CA ASP A 18 -35.36 -4.86 -2.85
C ASP A 18 -34.25 -4.19 -2.02
N VAL A 19 -34.44 -4.11 -0.71
CA VAL A 19 -33.41 -3.58 0.21
C VAL A 19 -32.17 -4.48 0.24
N LEU A 20 -32.34 -5.80 0.27
CA LEU A 20 -31.21 -6.75 0.29
C LEU A 20 -30.41 -6.73 -1.01
N ASN A 21 -31.07 -6.52 -2.14
CA ASN A 21 -30.44 -6.51 -3.46
C ASN A 21 -29.74 -5.18 -3.81
N ALA A 22 -30.17 -4.07 -3.21
CA ALA A 22 -29.71 -2.74 -3.57
C ALA A 22 -28.21 -2.58 -3.26
N SER A 23 -27.45 -2.21 -4.28
CA SER A 23 -26.01 -1.95 -4.18
C SER A 23 -25.62 -0.50 -4.43
N LEU A 24 -26.56 0.34 -4.90
CA LEU A 24 -26.30 1.75 -5.19
C LEU A 24 -25.62 2.52 -4.04
N PRO A 25 -25.91 2.28 -2.74
CA PRO A 25 -25.25 2.99 -1.65
C PRO A 25 -23.71 2.86 -1.64
N PHE A 26 -23.17 1.77 -2.14
CA PHE A 26 -21.72 1.53 -2.19
C PHE A 26 -21.16 1.47 -3.63
N ASP A 27 -21.93 0.99 -4.63
CA ASP A 27 -21.43 0.88 -6.01
C ASP A 27 -21.56 2.18 -6.82
N GLN A 28 -22.25 3.21 -6.33
CA GLN A 28 -22.32 4.52 -6.96
C GLN A 28 -20.94 5.11 -7.28
N ARG A 29 -19.89 4.73 -6.56
CA ARG A 29 -18.51 5.16 -6.82
C ARG A 29 -17.96 4.67 -8.16
N LEU A 30 -18.58 3.67 -8.78
CA LEU A 30 -18.21 3.14 -10.09
C LEU A 30 -18.80 3.95 -11.26
N TYR A 31 -19.49 5.05 -11.01
CA TYR A 31 -20.21 5.82 -12.04
C TYR A 31 -19.32 6.21 -13.23
N ARG A 32 -18.06 6.58 -12.96
CA ARG A 32 -17.10 6.99 -13.98
C ARG A 32 -16.70 5.81 -14.87
N GLN A 33 -16.44 4.65 -14.28
CA GLN A 33 -16.05 3.44 -14.98
C GLN A 33 -17.23 2.90 -15.81
N ASP A 34 -18.43 2.84 -15.24
CA ASP A 34 -19.65 2.43 -15.95
C ASP A 34 -19.95 3.31 -17.17
N ILE A 35 -19.89 4.63 -17.00
CA ILE A 35 -20.13 5.59 -18.09
C ILE A 35 -19.04 5.46 -19.16
N THR A 36 -17.77 5.36 -18.79
CA THR A 36 -16.66 5.23 -19.74
C THR A 36 -16.74 3.92 -20.51
N GLY A 37 -16.98 2.81 -19.84
CA GLY A 37 -17.19 1.49 -20.43
C GLY A 37 -18.41 1.48 -21.39
N SER A 38 -19.50 2.11 -20.96
CA SER A 38 -20.74 2.25 -21.76
C SER A 38 -20.53 3.11 -23.01
N MET A 39 -19.76 4.20 -22.95
CA MET A 39 -19.40 5.00 -24.14
C MET A 39 -18.60 4.20 -25.14
N ALA A 40 -17.58 3.45 -24.68
CA ALA A 40 -16.78 2.58 -25.55
C ALA A 40 -17.64 1.49 -26.22
N HIS A 41 -18.55 0.90 -25.45
CA HIS A 41 -19.50 -0.11 -25.96
C HIS A 41 -20.42 0.47 -27.01
N ALA A 42 -21.04 1.64 -26.80
CA ALA A 42 -21.91 2.31 -27.75
C ALA A 42 -21.19 2.64 -29.07
N GLN A 43 -19.96 3.15 -28.99
CA GLN A 43 -19.12 3.41 -30.15
C GLN A 43 -18.82 2.13 -30.95
N MET A 44 -18.53 1.03 -30.27
CA MET A 44 -18.33 -0.27 -30.89
C MET A 44 -19.61 -0.76 -31.59
N LEU A 45 -20.78 -0.67 -30.92
CA LEU A 45 -22.06 -1.10 -31.50
C LEU A 45 -22.40 -0.31 -32.80
N ALA A 46 -22.17 1.01 -32.79
CA ALA A 46 -22.35 1.85 -33.96
C ALA A 46 -21.34 1.52 -35.06
N GLY A 47 -20.06 1.34 -34.72
CA GLY A 47 -19.02 0.98 -35.67
C GLY A 47 -19.23 -0.37 -36.35
N GLN A 48 -19.84 -1.32 -35.66
CA GLN A 48 -20.23 -2.62 -36.21
C GLN A 48 -21.61 -2.62 -36.91
N GLY A 49 -22.29 -1.48 -36.97
CA GLY A 49 -23.60 -1.37 -37.57
C GLY A 49 -24.72 -2.11 -36.83
N ILE A 50 -24.50 -2.45 -35.57
CA ILE A 50 -25.49 -3.12 -34.69
C ILE A 50 -26.58 -2.11 -34.27
N ILE A 51 -26.17 -0.86 -34.03
CA ILE A 51 -27.07 0.29 -33.87
C ILE A 51 -26.74 1.34 -34.94
N SER A 52 -27.63 2.30 -35.16
CA SER A 52 -27.34 3.40 -36.09
C SER A 52 -26.24 4.32 -35.55
N ALA A 53 -25.49 4.97 -36.45
CA ALA A 53 -24.49 5.96 -36.05
C ALA A 53 -25.09 7.10 -35.21
N ALA A 54 -26.31 7.55 -35.59
CA ALA A 54 -27.04 8.60 -34.86
C ALA A 54 -27.43 8.16 -33.44
N ASP A 55 -27.83 6.89 -33.23
CA ASP A 55 -28.10 6.36 -31.90
C ASP A 55 -26.80 6.28 -31.08
N GLY A 56 -25.70 5.86 -31.72
CA GLY A 56 -24.38 5.79 -31.07
C GLY A 56 -23.88 7.15 -30.57
N GLU A 57 -23.97 8.19 -31.40
CA GLU A 57 -23.65 9.57 -31.05
C GLU A 57 -24.54 10.09 -29.91
N ALA A 58 -25.89 9.92 -30.03
CA ALA A 58 -26.82 10.35 -29.01
C ALA A 58 -26.54 9.66 -27.63
N ILE A 59 -26.19 8.38 -27.64
CA ILE A 59 -25.84 7.65 -26.41
C ILE A 59 -24.54 8.22 -25.78
N VAL A 60 -23.50 8.43 -26.58
CA VAL A 60 -22.22 8.98 -26.10
C VAL A 60 -22.40 10.37 -25.52
N ASP A 61 -23.09 11.28 -26.23
CA ASP A 61 -23.38 12.64 -25.79
C ASP A 61 -24.25 12.64 -24.50
N GLY A 62 -25.26 11.78 -24.45
CA GLY A 62 -26.11 11.60 -23.26
C GLY A 62 -25.30 11.13 -22.04
N LEU A 63 -24.42 10.16 -22.22
CA LEU A 63 -23.53 9.65 -21.15
C LEU A 63 -22.52 10.69 -20.69
N GLN A 64 -21.94 11.47 -21.61
CA GLN A 64 -21.05 12.59 -21.24
C GLN A 64 -21.78 13.65 -20.44
N GLY A 65 -23.04 13.96 -20.81
CA GLY A 65 -23.89 14.87 -20.06
C GLY A 65 -24.19 14.35 -18.64
N ILE A 66 -24.47 13.06 -18.49
CA ILE A 66 -24.69 12.44 -17.18
C ILE A 66 -23.43 12.55 -16.32
N LEU A 67 -22.26 12.19 -16.87
CA LEU A 67 -20.98 12.29 -16.19
C LEU A 67 -20.73 13.72 -15.67
N ALA A 68 -20.88 14.72 -16.54
CA ALA A 68 -20.69 16.13 -16.20
C ALA A 68 -21.67 16.61 -15.11
N ASP A 69 -22.91 16.13 -15.11
CA ASP A 69 -23.90 16.49 -14.10
C ASP A 69 -23.62 15.85 -12.74
N ILE A 70 -23.16 14.60 -12.70
CA ILE A 70 -22.73 13.93 -11.47
C ILE A 70 -21.51 14.65 -10.88
N GLU A 71 -20.50 14.93 -11.69
CA GLU A 71 -19.25 15.60 -11.24
C GLU A 71 -19.49 17.04 -10.75
N ALA A 72 -20.46 17.71 -11.34
CA ALA A 72 -20.86 19.05 -10.90
C ALA A 72 -21.84 19.05 -9.72
N GLY A 73 -22.23 17.89 -9.19
CA GLY A 73 -23.19 17.74 -8.11
C GLY A 73 -24.64 18.15 -8.49
N ARG A 74 -24.94 18.23 -9.78
CA ARG A 74 -26.29 18.56 -10.28
C ARG A 74 -27.22 17.35 -10.35
N LEU A 75 -26.65 16.16 -10.43
CA LEU A 75 -27.39 14.90 -10.49
C LEU A 75 -27.03 14.04 -9.28
N VAL A 76 -28.03 13.75 -8.44
CA VAL A 76 -27.90 12.87 -7.28
C VAL A 76 -28.25 11.45 -7.66
N MET A 77 -27.40 10.49 -7.31
CA MET A 77 -27.59 9.07 -7.62
C MET A 77 -28.51 8.44 -6.57
N GLU A 78 -29.78 8.27 -6.91
CA GLU A 78 -30.80 7.67 -6.03
C GLU A 78 -31.90 6.95 -6.82
N GLY A 79 -32.69 6.16 -6.15
CA GLY A 79 -33.91 5.56 -6.72
C GLY A 79 -33.71 4.34 -7.63
N ALA A 80 -32.47 3.85 -7.80
CA ALA A 80 -32.14 2.67 -8.59
C ALA A 80 -31.62 1.51 -7.72
N GLU A 81 -31.57 0.30 -8.27
CA GLU A 81 -31.01 -0.90 -7.60
C GLU A 81 -29.49 -0.80 -7.51
N ASP A 82 -28.83 -0.40 -8.60
CA ASP A 82 -27.38 -0.27 -8.75
C ASP A 82 -27.04 0.96 -9.62
N ILE A 83 -25.74 1.33 -9.68
CA ILE A 83 -25.26 2.45 -10.47
C ILE A 83 -25.55 2.26 -11.97
N HIS A 84 -25.45 1.04 -12.46
CA HIS A 84 -25.67 0.69 -13.87
C HIS A 84 -27.12 0.92 -14.28
N SER A 85 -28.06 0.52 -13.42
CA SER A 85 -29.49 0.79 -13.63
C SER A 85 -29.79 2.28 -13.54
N PHE A 86 -29.12 3.01 -12.65
CA PHE A 86 -29.25 4.45 -12.53
C PHE A 86 -28.83 5.16 -13.84
N VAL A 87 -27.63 4.85 -14.33
CA VAL A 87 -27.10 5.45 -15.57
C VAL A 87 -27.98 5.11 -16.77
N GLU A 88 -28.46 3.86 -16.91
CA GLU A 88 -29.34 3.45 -18.04
C GLU A 88 -30.70 4.12 -17.97
N GLN A 89 -31.30 4.28 -16.79
CA GLN A 89 -32.59 4.98 -16.61
C GLN A 89 -32.43 6.47 -16.92
N GLU A 90 -31.41 7.13 -16.39
CA GLU A 90 -31.15 8.55 -16.63
C GLU A 90 -30.83 8.81 -18.10
N LEU A 91 -30.05 7.95 -18.77
CA LEU A 91 -29.79 8.03 -20.20
C LEU A 91 -31.09 7.92 -21.01
N THR A 92 -31.94 6.92 -20.69
CA THR A 92 -33.22 6.72 -21.37
C THR A 92 -34.17 7.90 -21.15
N ALA A 93 -34.17 8.52 -19.97
CA ALA A 93 -34.96 9.70 -19.70
C ALA A 93 -34.54 10.90 -20.58
N ARG A 94 -33.22 11.04 -20.84
CA ARG A 94 -32.66 12.14 -21.66
C ARG A 94 -32.86 11.95 -23.16
N ILE A 95 -32.62 10.75 -23.67
CA ILE A 95 -32.54 10.51 -25.12
C ILE A 95 -33.60 9.53 -25.66
N GLY A 96 -34.52 9.04 -24.82
CA GLY A 96 -35.64 8.18 -25.23
C GLY A 96 -35.16 6.79 -25.69
N ASP A 97 -35.76 6.31 -26.82
CA ASP A 97 -35.54 4.95 -27.32
C ASP A 97 -34.08 4.66 -27.74
N ALA A 98 -33.32 5.66 -28.11
CA ALA A 98 -31.87 5.49 -28.36
C ALA A 98 -31.14 4.96 -27.11
N GLY A 99 -31.47 5.45 -25.91
CA GLY A 99 -30.90 5.02 -24.65
C GLY A 99 -31.11 3.53 -24.36
N LYS A 100 -32.26 2.99 -24.72
CA LYS A 100 -32.58 1.56 -24.54
C LYS A 100 -31.71 0.62 -25.39
N ARG A 101 -31.03 1.12 -26.41
CA ARG A 101 -30.16 0.34 -27.29
C ARG A 101 -28.79 0.12 -26.70
N LEU A 102 -28.39 0.87 -25.65
CA LEU A 102 -27.10 0.74 -25.01
C LEU A 102 -26.85 -0.68 -24.48
N HIS A 103 -27.92 -1.37 -24.00
CA HIS A 103 -27.76 -2.72 -23.40
C HIS A 103 -27.62 -3.84 -24.46
N THR A 104 -27.71 -3.52 -25.78
CA THR A 104 -27.58 -4.51 -26.86
C THR A 104 -26.23 -5.25 -26.76
N ALA A 105 -26.27 -6.60 -26.87
CA ALA A 105 -25.09 -7.48 -26.84
C ALA A 105 -24.26 -7.42 -25.52
N ARG A 106 -24.82 -6.92 -24.43
CA ARG A 106 -24.19 -6.79 -23.11
C ARG A 106 -25.03 -7.46 -22.02
N SER A 107 -24.40 -7.96 -20.98
CA SER A 107 -25.01 -8.40 -19.72
C SER A 107 -24.57 -7.50 -18.58
N ARG A 108 -25.38 -7.45 -17.51
CA ARG A 108 -24.93 -6.83 -16.24
C ARG A 108 -23.65 -7.50 -15.72
N ASN A 109 -23.47 -8.80 -15.97
CA ASN A 109 -22.30 -9.55 -15.46
C ASN A 109 -20.98 -9.06 -16.06
N ASP A 110 -20.87 -8.91 -17.39
CA ASP A 110 -19.62 -8.42 -18.00
C ASP A 110 -19.43 -6.92 -17.83
N GLN A 111 -20.52 -6.16 -17.67
CA GLN A 111 -20.49 -4.74 -17.33
C GLN A 111 -19.87 -4.52 -15.95
N VAL A 112 -20.38 -5.17 -14.91
CA VAL A 112 -19.84 -5.07 -13.54
C VAL A 112 -18.40 -5.56 -13.47
N ALA A 113 -18.06 -6.65 -14.16
CA ALA A 113 -16.69 -7.18 -14.21
C ALA A 113 -15.72 -6.16 -14.84
N LEU A 114 -16.15 -5.44 -15.88
CA LEU A 114 -15.35 -4.36 -16.49
C LEU A 114 -15.14 -3.21 -15.50
N ASP A 115 -16.21 -2.72 -14.90
CA ASP A 115 -16.18 -1.53 -14.06
C ASP A 115 -15.31 -1.74 -12.82
N MET A 116 -15.42 -2.91 -12.20
CA MET A 116 -14.59 -3.31 -11.09
C MET A 116 -13.10 -3.37 -11.48
N ARG A 117 -12.75 -3.96 -12.64
CA ARG A 117 -11.36 -3.99 -13.11
C ARG A 117 -10.81 -2.59 -13.37
N MET A 118 -11.57 -1.73 -14.04
CA MET A 118 -11.17 -0.34 -14.30
C MET A 118 -10.95 0.41 -12.99
N TYR A 119 -11.89 0.30 -12.06
CA TYR A 119 -11.81 0.96 -10.76
C TYR A 119 -10.58 0.48 -9.95
N VAL A 120 -10.40 -0.82 -9.81
CA VAL A 120 -9.28 -1.39 -9.05
C VAL A 120 -7.93 -1.03 -9.69
N LYS A 121 -7.85 -1.01 -11.03
CA LYS A 121 -6.65 -0.57 -11.77
C LYS A 121 -6.25 0.85 -11.39
N GLU A 122 -7.19 1.80 -11.38
CA GLU A 122 -6.97 3.20 -11.01
C GLU A 122 -6.56 3.35 -9.54
N GLU A 123 -7.23 2.62 -8.65
CA GLU A 123 -6.95 2.67 -7.21
C GLU A 123 -5.56 2.10 -6.85
N LEU A 124 -5.17 0.97 -7.47
CA LEU A 124 -3.84 0.41 -7.27
C LEU A 124 -2.73 1.29 -7.82
N GLN A 125 -2.96 2.00 -8.93
CA GLN A 125 -2.05 3.02 -9.44
C GLN A 125 -1.90 4.18 -8.45
N THR A 126 -2.99 4.64 -7.86
CA THR A 126 -2.98 5.67 -6.82
C THR A 126 -2.19 5.22 -5.58
N ILE A 127 -2.43 3.99 -5.10
CA ILE A 127 -1.68 3.45 -3.96
C ILE A 127 -0.18 3.34 -4.28
N ARG A 128 0.18 2.90 -5.49
CA ARG A 128 1.59 2.86 -5.93
C ARG A 128 2.23 4.25 -5.92
N ALA A 129 1.53 5.27 -6.40
CA ALA A 129 2.02 6.64 -6.37
C ALA A 129 2.31 7.10 -4.92
N LEU A 130 1.40 6.84 -3.98
CA LEU A 130 1.60 7.15 -2.56
C LEU A 130 2.78 6.37 -1.94
N ILE A 131 3.00 5.11 -2.34
CA ILE A 131 4.18 4.35 -1.90
C ILE A 131 5.47 5.00 -2.41
N LEU A 132 5.49 5.47 -3.66
CA LEU A 132 6.66 6.19 -4.23
C LEU A 132 6.92 7.50 -3.47
N GLU A 133 5.89 8.26 -3.12
CA GLU A 133 6.01 9.47 -2.29
C GLU A 133 6.58 9.15 -0.90
N MET A 134 6.09 8.12 -0.22
CA MET A 134 6.64 7.69 1.07
C MET A 134 8.11 7.26 0.95
N MET A 135 8.50 6.57 -0.14
CA MET A 135 9.90 6.21 -0.37
C MET A 135 10.77 7.44 -0.62
N LYS A 136 10.27 8.49 -1.29
CA LYS A 136 10.99 9.77 -1.45
C LYS A 136 11.25 10.41 -0.10
N ALA A 137 10.21 10.54 0.75
CA ALA A 137 10.35 11.08 2.10
C ALA A 137 11.40 10.32 2.93
N LEU A 138 11.43 8.97 2.81
CA LEU A 138 12.44 8.14 3.45
C LEU A 138 13.86 8.42 2.92
N CYS A 139 14.04 8.58 1.60
CA CYS A 139 15.33 8.91 1.00
C CYS A 139 15.84 10.29 1.44
N GLU A 140 14.96 11.28 1.49
CA GLU A 140 15.29 12.66 1.92
C GLU A 140 15.76 12.66 3.38
N LYS A 141 14.96 12.09 4.28
CA LYS A 141 15.35 11.96 5.70
C LYS A 141 16.60 11.11 5.89
N ALA A 142 16.77 10.04 5.12
CA ALA A 142 18.00 9.25 5.18
C ALA A 142 19.23 10.07 4.79
N SER A 143 19.13 10.92 3.78
CA SER A 143 20.23 11.79 3.34
C SER A 143 20.64 12.78 4.44
N GLU A 144 19.70 13.28 5.25
CA GLU A 144 19.97 14.16 6.38
C GLU A 144 20.68 13.43 7.54
N HIS A 145 20.49 12.11 7.66
CA HIS A 145 20.85 11.32 8.84
C HIS A 145 21.88 10.20 8.57
N ILE A 146 22.66 10.30 7.48
CA ILE A 146 23.69 9.29 7.12
C ILE A 146 24.72 9.07 8.25
N HIS A 147 25.03 10.10 9.03
CA HIS A 147 25.99 10.06 10.12
C HIS A 147 25.36 10.03 11.51
N THR A 148 24.04 9.97 11.61
CA THR A 148 23.32 9.91 12.89
C THR A 148 23.37 8.49 13.45
N VAL A 149 24.30 8.22 14.35
CA VAL A 149 24.45 6.92 15.02
C VAL A 149 23.35 6.74 16.05
N MET A 150 22.74 5.57 16.05
CA MET A 150 21.77 5.11 17.05
C MET A 150 21.98 3.63 17.38
N PRO A 151 21.42 3.12 18.49
CA PRO A 151 21.42 1.68 18.74
C PRO A 151 20.51 0.97 17.71
N GLY A 152 21.01 -0.07 17.08
CA GLY A 152 20.18 -1.09 16.45
C GLY A 152 19.68 -2.06 17.52
N TYR A 153 18.46 -2.58 17.33
CA TYR A 153 17.77 -3.44 18.30
C TYR A 153 17.49 -4.82 17.74
N THR A 154 17.70 -5.84 18.59
CA THR A 154 17.14 -7.18 18.44
C THR A 154 16.49 -7.58 19.76
N HIS A 155 15.31 -8.22 19.73
CA HIS A 155 14.55 -8.55 20.94
C HIS A 155 14.24 -7.33 21.84
N LEU A 156 14.14 -6.13 21.24
CA LEU A 156 14.05 -4.84 21.92
C LEU A 156 15.24 -4.55 22.87
N GLN A 157 16.34 -5.28 22.71
CA GLN A 157 17.60 -5.02 23.39
C GLN A 157 18.58 -4.30 22.46
N ARG A 158 19.37 -3.39 22.98
CA ARG A 158 20.44 -2.71 22.24
C ARG A 158 21.45 -3.76 21.76
N ALA A 159 21.73 -3.78 20.47
CA ALA A 159 22.55 -4.84 19.86
C ALA A 159 23.84 -4.31 19.23
N GLN A 160 23.76 -3.58 18.15
CA GLN A 160 24.91 -3.05 17.41
C GLN A 160 24.64 -1.61 16.95
N PRO A 161 25.71 -0.79 16.75
CA PRO A 161 25.52 0.56 16.24
C PRO A 161 25.11 0.55 14.77
N VAL A 162 24.11 1.36 14.45
CA VAL A 162 23.63 1.62 13.07
C VAL A 162 23.46 3.12 12.88
N THR A 163 23.13 3.55 11.68
CA THR A 163 22.67 4.92 11.46
C THR A 163 21.16 4.99 11.32
N LEU A 164 20.55 6.12 11.64
CA LEU A 164 19.13 6.36 11.42
C LEU A 164 18.78 6.21 9.92
N ALA A 165 19.67 6.68 9.04
CA ALA A 165 19.52 6.49 7.59
C ALA A 165 19.46 5.01 7.20
N HIS A 166 20.26 4.14 7.83
CA HIS A 166 20.22 2.71 7.56
C HIS A 166 18.87 2.09 7.93
N VAL A 167 18.25 2.54 9.02
CA VAL A 167 16.89 2.12 9.41
C VAL A 167 15.87 2.56 8.38
N PHE A 168 15.94 3.82 7.92
CA PHE A 168 15.02 4.30 6.86
C PHE A 168 15.16 3.53 5.55
N MET A 169 16.38 3.13 5.17
CA MET A 169 16.60 2.30 4.00
C MET A 169 16.03 0.89 4.16
N ALA A 170 15.93 0.35 5.37
CA ALA A 170 15.23 -0.90 5.62
C ALA A 170 13.73 -0.77 5.30
N TYR A 171 13.09 0.33 5.73
CA TYR A 171 11.69 0.62 5.38
C TYR A 171 11.50 0.86 3.87
N GLY A 172 12.39 1.65 3.26
CA GLY A 172 12.37 1.87 1.81
C GLY A 172 12.41 0.56 1.00
N ASN A 173 13.20 -0.42 1.45
CA ASN A 173 13.24 -1.75 0.82
C ASN A 173 11.96 -2.58 1.03
N MET A 174 11.24 -2.41 2.15
CA MET A 174 9.92 -3.02 2.34
C MET A 174 8.93 -2.45 1.32
N LEU A 175 8.81 -1.13 1.24
CA LEU A 175 7.90 -0.42 0.34
C LEU A 175 8.23 -0.66 -1.14
N ARG A 176 9.51 -0.78 -1.50
CA ARG A 176 9.91 -1.18 -2.86
C ARG A 176 9.32 -2.53 -3.25
N ARG A 177 9.34 -3.51 -2.34
CA ARG A 177 8.72 -4.82 -2.61
C ARG A 177 7.21 -4.74 -2.73
N ASP A 178 6.56 -3.85 -1.98
CA ASP A 178 5.11 -3.64 -2.07
C ASP A 178 4.74 -2.99 -3.42
N CYS A 179 5.49 -2.00 -3.87
CA CYS A 179 5.33 -1.40 -5.19
C CYS A 179 5.44 -2.44 -6.32
N VAL A 180 6.40 -3.37 -6.23
CA VAL A 180 6.57 -4.47 -7.20
C VAL A 180 5.39 -5.45 -7.16
N ARG A 181 4.84 -5.79 -5.98
CA ARG A 181 3.65 -6.66 -5.86
C ARG A 181 2.47 -6.05 -6.58
N LEU A 182 2.11 -4.81 -6.24
CA LEU A 182 1.00 -4.10 -6.89
C LEU A 182 1.18 -3.98 -8.41
N LYS A 183 2.42 -3.81 -8.89
CA LYS A 183 2.72 -3.81 -10.33
C LYS A 183 2.42 -5.18 -10.97
N ASN A 184 2.73 -6.28 -10.30
CA ASN A 184 2.42 -7.62 -10.79
C ASN A 184 0.91 -7.86 -10.83
N THR A 185 0.17 -7.49 -9.79
CA THR A 185 -1.29 -7.56 -9.75
C THR A 185 -1.91 -6.73 -10.88
N LEU A 186 -1.44 -5.49 -11.09
CA LEU A 186 -1.86 -4.66 -12.21
C LEU A 186 -1.62 -5.32 -13.57
N ALA A 187 -0.50 -6.00 -13.76
CA ALA A 187 -0.19 -6.70 -15.02
C ALA A 187 -1.07 -7.95 -15.23
N LEU A 188 -1.39 -8.68 -14.16
CA LEU A 188 -2.24 -9.87 -14.23
C LEU A 188 -3.71 -9.50 -14.50
N MET A 189 -4.21 -8.42 -13.90
CA MET A 189 -5.60 -8.00 -14.07
C MET A 189 -5.88 -7.23 -15.36
N ASP A 190 -4.87 -6.90 -16.16
CA ASP A 190 -5.01 -6.03 -17.34
C ASP A 190 -5.65 -6.74 -18.54
N GLU A 191 -6.81 -7.34 -18.29
CA GLU A 191 -7.63 -8.10 -19.24
C GLU A 191 -9.06 -7.54 -19.28
N MET A 192 -9.55 -7.21 -20.47
CA MET A 192 -10.87 -6.61 -20.71
C MET A 192 -11.96 -7.67 -20.82
N PRO A 193 -12.96 -7.74 -19.89
CA PRO A 193 -13.98 -8.77 -19.87
C PRO A 193 -15.20 -8.46 -20.75
N LEU A 194 -15.43 -7.20 -21.15
CA LEU A 194 -16.66 -6.80 -21.86
C LEU A 194 -16.82 -7.57 -23.17
N GLY A 195 -18.05 -7.97 -23.46
CA GLY A 195 -18.38 -8.88 -24.57
C GLY A 195 -18.39 -10.35 -24.18
N SER A 196 -18.10 -10.67 -22.91
CA SER A 196 -18.34 -12.01 -22.33
C SER A 196 -19.81 -12.31 -22.15
N GLY A 197 -20.67 -11.29 -22.18
CA GLY A 197 -22.09 -11.42 -21.91
C GLY A 197 -22.39 -11.93 -20.52
N ALA A 198 -23.45 -12.72 -20.36
CA ALA A 198 -23.74 -13.33 -19.07
C ALA A 198 -22.73 -14.42 -18.68
N LEU A 199 -22.25 -15.20 -19.68
CA LEU A 199 -21.24 -16.28 -19.54
C LEU A 199 -20.80 -16.87 -20.89
N ALA A 200 -21.59 -16.72 -21.96
CA ALA A 200 -21.41 -17.40 -23.26
C ALA A 200 -21.27 -16.40 -24.42
N ALA A 201 -20.75 -15.23 -24.14
CA ALA A 201 -20.62 -14.13 -25.10
C ALA A 201 -21.98 -13.70 -25.74
N THR A 202 -21.97 -13.40 -27.02
CA THR A 202 -23.18 -12.92 -27.76
C THR A 202 -23.14 -13.42 -29.19
N THR A 203 -24.32 -13.45 -29.85
CA THR A 203 -24.46 -13.78 -31.29
C THR A 203 -24.22 -12.56 -32.18
N TYR A 204 -24.13 -11.37 -31.63
CA TYR A 204 -23.80 -10.17 -32.39
C TYR A 204 -22.34 -10.12 -32.81
N PRO A 205 -21.99 -9.55 -33.97
CA PRO A 205 -20.61 -9.42 -34.43
C PRO A 205 -19.90 -8.23 -33.75
N ILE A 206 -19.78 -8.30 -32.43
CA ILE A 206 -19.09 -7.25 -31.64
C ILE A 206 -17.59 -7.27 -31.86
N ASP A 207 -16.95 -6.10 -31.78
CA ASP A 207 -15.48 -5.95 -31.80
C ASP A 207 -14.95 -5.69 -30.40
N ARG A 208 -14.56 -6.78 -29.71
CA ARG A 208 -13.96 -6.70 -28.38
C ARG A 208 -12.57 -6.04 -28.39
N ARG A 209 -11.83 -6.13 -29.50
CA ARG A 209 -10.50 -5.52 -29.60
C ARG A 209 -10.60 -4.00 -29.62
N PHE A 210 -11.54 -3.46 -30.39
CA PHE A 210 -11.83 -2.02 -30.38
C PHE A 210 -12.09 -1.51 -28.95
N VAL A 211 -12.93 -2.20 -28.18
CA VAL A 211 -13.26 -1.81 -26.81
C VAL A 211 -12.05 -1.93 -25.89
N CYS A 212 -11.25 -3.00 -26.03
CA CYS A 212 -10.03 -3.24 -25.28
C CYS A 212 -9.02 -2.10 -25.48
N GLU A 213 -8.73 -1.75 -26.71
CA GLU A 213 -7.81 -0.64 -27.09
C GLU A 213 -8.36 0.71 -26.59
N LYS A 214 -9.66 0.95 -26.76
CA LYS A 214 -10.30 2.20 -26.34
C LYS A 214 -10.25 2.43 -24.84
N LEU A 215 -10.32 1.36 -24.05
CA LEU A 215 -10.28 1.41 -22.58
C LEU A 215 -8.86 1.20 -22.01
N GLY A 216 -7.84 1.04 -22.86
CA GLY A 216 -6.44 0.92 -22.44
C GLY A 216 -6.11 -0.35 -21.67
N PHE A 217 -6.77 -1.48 -22.04
CA PHE A 217 -6.40 -2.80 -21.54
C PHE A 217 -5.37 -3.47 -22.44
N ALA A 218 -4.48 -4.27 -21.85
CA ALA A 218 -3.44 -4.97 -22.58
C ALA A 218 -4.00 -6.07 -23.50
N LYS A 219 -5.06 -6.76 -23.08
CA LYS A 219 -5.69 -7.85 -23.85
C LYS A 219 -7.15 -8.06 -23.46
N ILE A 220 -7.87 -8.82 -24.27
CA ILE A 220 -9.21 -9.32 -23.94
C ILE A 220 -9.10 -10.62 -23.13
N THR A 221 -10.09 -10.89 -22.27
CA THR A 221 -10.17 -12.20 -21.56
C THR A 221 -10.37 -13.35 -22.54
N ASP A 222 -9.63 -14.44 -22.36
CA ASP A 222 -9.60 -15.58 -23.27
C ASP A 222 -10.86 -16.46 -23.22
N ASN A 223 -11.57 -16.44 -22.07
CA ASN A 223 -12.78 -17.24 -21.87
C ASN A 223 -13.89 -16.37 -21.28
N SER A 224 -15.08 -16.41 -21.90
CA SER A 224 -16.21 -15.56 -21.50
C SER A 224 -16.82 -15.95 -20.15
N MET A 225 -16.73 -17.20 -19.76
CA MET A 225 -17.26 -17.68 -18.47
C MET A 225 -16.32 -17.25 -17.33
N ASP A 226 -15.03 -17.35 -17.55
CA ASP A 226 -13.99 -16.86 -16.66
C ASP A 226 -14.01 -15.33 -16.56
N GLY A 227 -14.16 -14.61 -17.67
CA GLY A 227 -14.17 -13.16 -17.72
C GLY A 227 -15.27 -12.48 -16.87
N VAL A 228 -16.38 -13.16 -16.59
CA VAL A 228 -17.44 -12.67 -15.69
C VAL A 228 -17.33 -13.22 -14.28
N SER A 229 -16.55 -14.28 -14.07
CA SER A 229 -16.40 -14.99 -12.79
C SER A 229 -15.17 -14.56 -12.00
N ASP A 230 -14.09 -14.15 -12.69
CA ASP A 230 -12.81 -13.83 -12.07
C ASP A 230 -12.91 -12.68 -11.08
N ARG A 231 -12.41 -12.95 -9.89
CA ARG A 231 -12.19 -11.99 -8.79
C ARG A 231 -10.80 -12.18 -8.15
N ASP A 232 -9.90 -12.89 -8.84
CA ASP A 232 -8.55 -13.13 -8.33
C ASP A 232 -7.84 -11.81 -8.08
N TYR A 233 -7.98 -10.84 -8.97
CA TYR A 233 -7.42 -9.50 -8.82
C TYR A 233 -7.93 -8.75 -7.59
N CYS A 234 -9.16 -9.02 -7.12
CA CYS A 234 -9.69 -8.45 -5.87
C CYS A 234 -8.95 -9.03 -4.66
N MET A 235 -8.75 -10.35 -4.67
CA MET A 235 -8.04 -11.06 -3.60
C MET A 235 -6.54 -10.73 -3.61
N GLU A 236 -5.91 -10.64 -4.78
CA GLU A 236 -4.50 -10.24 -4.93
C GLU A 236 -4.29 -8.79 -4.45
N ALA A 237 -5.13 -7.85 -4.88
CA ALA A 237 -5.08 -6.46 -4.42
C ALA A 237 -5.21 -6.36 -2.89
N ALA A 238 -6.17 -7.07 -2.30
CA ALA A 238 -6.36 -7.08 -0.84
C ALA A 238 -5.20 -7.77 -0.11
N ALA A 239 -4.59 -8.81 -0.69
CA ALA A 239 -3.42 -9.48 -0.13
C ALA A 239 -2.18 -8.58 -0.16
N ASP A 240 -1.92 -7.89 -1.28
CA ASP A 240 -0.82 -6.94 -1.42
C ASP A 240 -0.99 -5.75 -0.45
N CYS A 241 -2.20 -5.21 -0.35
CA CYS A 241 -2.58 -4.18 0.62
C CYS A 241 -2.41 -4.67 2.07
N SER A 242 -2.73 -5.93 2.36
CA SER A 242 -2.51 -6.52 3.68
C SER A 242 -1.02 -6.59 4.04
N ILE A 243 -0.16 -6.98 3.10
CA ILE A 243 1.30 -7.01 3.31
C ILE A 243 1.83 -5.58 3.50
N LEU A 244 1.36 -4.63 2.70
CA LEU A 244 1.70 -3.21 2.87
C LEU A 244 1.32 -2.72 4.26
N MET A 245 0.11 -3.02 4.75
CA MET A 245 -0.32 -2.64 6.10
C MET A 245 0.51 -3.29 7.20
N VAL A 246 1.04 -4.51 7.01
CA VAL A 246 2.04 -5.09 7.93
C VAL A 246 3.29 -4.23 7.98
N HIS A 247 3.79 -3.75 6.84
CA HIS A 247 4.98 -2.90 6.80
C HIS A 247 4.72 -1.54 7.44
N LEU A 248 3.58 -0.89 7.13
CA LEU A 248 3.19 0.38 7.76
C LEU A 248 3.02 0.22 9.27
N SER A 249 2.40 -0.87 9.72
CA SER A 249 2.24 -1.18 11.15
C SER A 249 3.59 -1.30 11.86
N ARG A 250 4.61 -1.92 11.23
CA ARG A 250 5.96 -2.04 11.79
C ARG A 250 6.68 -0.69 11.87
N ILE A 251 6.56 0.14 10.84
CA ILE A 251 7.07 1.51 10.85
C ILE A 251 6.44 2.30 11.99
N CYS A 252 5.12 2.24 12.10
CA CYS A 252 4.37 2.92 13.14
C CYS A 252 4.74 2.46 14.55
N GLU A 253 4.97 1.14 14.75
CA GLU A 253 5.39 0.60 16.04
C GLU A 253 6.73 1.19 16.51
N GLU A 254 7.72 1.27 15.61
CA GLU A 254 9.01 1.88 15.97
C GLU A 254 8.89 3.39 16.24
N ILE A 255 8.07 4.11 15.44
CA ILE A 255 7.81 5.54 15.70
C ILE A 255 7.14 5.73 17.05
N ILE A 256 6.17 4.89 17.42
CA ILE A 256 5.53 4.91 18.75
C ILE A 256 6.58 4.75 19.85
N LEU A 257 7.46 3.74 19.74
CA LEU A 257 8.56 3.53 20.70
C LEU A 257 9.49 4.75 20.76
N TRP A 258 9.88 5.30 19.61
CA TRP A 258 10.78 6.45 19.55
C TRP A 258 10.18 7.72 20.15
N CYS A 259 8.86 7.87 20.11
CA CYS A 259 8.14 9.01 20.70
C CYS A 259 7.91 8.88 22.22
N THR A 260 8.14 7.68 22.81
CA THR A 260 7.98 7.50 24.25
C THR A 260 8.96 8.36 25.06
N TRP A 261 8.60 8.66 26.30
CA TRP A 261 9.46 9.38 27.23
C TRP A 261 10.77 8.64 27.54
N GLU A 262 10.77 7.33 27.45
CA GLU A 262 11.91 6.46 27.68
C GLU A 262 12.95 6.52 26.54
N PHE A 263 12.49 6.57 25.27
CA PHE A 263 13.36 6.67 24.11
C PHE A 263 13.67 8.12 23.73
N ARG A 264 12.66 8.93 23.49
CA ARG A 264 12.78 10.32 23.00
C ARG A 264 13.67 10.45 21.77
N PHE A 265 13.61 9.50 20.87
CA PHE A 265 14.38 9.54 19.62
C PHE A 265 13.72 10.38 18.56
N ALA A 266 12.40 10.49 18.61
CA ALA A 266 11.60 11.25 17.67
C ALA A 266 10.53 12.06 18.39
N GLU A 267 10.11 13.14 17.72
CA GLU A 267 8.96 13.96 18.11
C GLU A 267 8.11 14.25 16.89
N LEU A 268 6.81 13.93 16.96
CA LEU A 268 5.85 14.25 15.91
C LEU A 268 5.54 15.75 15.94
N ASP A 269 5.20 16.32 14.80
CA ASP A 269 4.64 17.66 14.72
C ASP A 269 3.28 17.70 15.44
N ASP A 270 2.93 18.87 16.00
CA ASP A 270 1.67 19.08 16.72
C ASP A 270 0.45 18.82 15.83
N ALA A 271 0.58 19.05 14.52
CA ALA A 271 -0.49 18.78 13.55
C ALA A 271 -0.85 17.30 13.41
N PHE A 272 0.06 16.39 13.82
CA PHE A 272 -0.11 14.94 13.74
C PHE A 272 -0.12 14.25 15.10
N SER A 273 -0.41 15.01 16.16
CA SER A 273 -0.43 14.53 17.53
C SER A 273 -1.70 14.94 18.22
N THR A 274 -2.12 14.19 19.23
CA THR A 274 -3.19 14.61 20.13
C THR A 274 -2.69 14.77 21.56
N GLY A 275 -3.46 15.54 22.35
CA GLY A 275 -3.19 15.74 23.76
C GLY A 275 -4.13 14.94 24.65
N SER A 276 -4.12 15.28 25.94
CA SER A 276 -5.05 14.76 26.94
C SER A 276 -5.88 15.89 27.52
N SER A 277 -7.16 15.66 27.76
CA SER A 277 -8.05 16.66 28.40
C SER A 277 -7.70 16.95 29.86
N ILE A 278 -6.93 16.08 30.52
CA ILE A 278 -6.57 16.19 31.94
C ILE A 278 -5.06 16.19 32.20
N MET A 279 -4.23 15.85 31.22
CA MET A 279 -2.75 15.77 31.34
C MET A 279 -2.12 16.72 30.33
N PRO A 280 -1.81 17.96 30.70
CA PRO A 280 -1.37 19.00 29.75
C PRO A 280 -0.01 18.72 29.11
N GLN A 281 0.80 17.84 29.69
CA GLN A 281 2.11 17.44 29.17
C GLN A 281 2.06 16.29 28.18
N LYS A 282 0.90 15.64 28.00
CA LYS A 282 0.78 14.41 27.20
C LYS A 282 0.62 14.73 25.71
N LYS A 283 1.44 14.06 24.89
CA LYS A 283 1.41 14.11 23.42
C LYS A 283 1.39 12.68 22.89
N ASN A 284 0.35 12.32 22.16
CA ASN A 284 0.10 10.94 21.71
C ASN A 284 0.42 10.79 20.22
N PRO A 285 1.00 9.66 19.81
CA PRO A 285 1.24 9.32 18.40
C PRO A 285 0.02 8.61 17.77
N ASP A 286 -1.18 9.19 17.87
CA ASP A 286 -2.44 8.55 17.48
C ASP A 286 -2.49 8.11 16.03
N VAL A 287 -1.84 8.83 15.11
CA VAL A 287 -1.74 8.45 13.70
C VAL A 287 -1.11 7.06 13.56
N CYS A 288 0.01 6.84 14.25
CA CYS A 288 0.70 5.55 14.23
C CYS A 288 -0.12 4.43 14.88
N GLU A 289 -0.80 4.73 16.00
CA GLU A 289 -1.65 3.77 16.68
C GLU A 289 -2.86 3.36 15.82
N LEU A 290 -3.49 4.32 15.16
CA LEU A 290 -4.62 4.08 14.26
C LEU A 290 -4.21 3.25 13.04
N ILE A 291 -3.08 3.57 12.39
CA ILE A 291 -2.57 2.79 11.24
C ILE A 291 -2.28 1.36 11.67
N ARG A 292 -1.60 1.17 12.83
CA ARG A 292 -1.35 -0.15 13.41
C ARG A 292 -2.64 -0.92 13.67
N GLY A 293 -3.66 -0.27 14.21
CA GLY A 293 -4.98 -0.86 14.46
C GLY A 293 -5.75 -1.21 13.19
N LYS A 294 -5.71 -0.34 12.17
CA LYS A 294 -6.42 -0.52 10.89
C LYS A 294 -5.89 -1.70 10.07
N SER A 295 -4.68 -2.18 10.30
CA SER A 295 -4.16 -3.38 9.61
C SER A 295 -5.04 -4.60 9.83
N GLY A 296 -5.60 -4.79 11.04
CA GLY A 296 -6.54 -5.88 11.33
C GLY A 296 -7.85 -5.82 10.52
N ARG A 297 -8.32 -4.62 10.20
CA ARG A 297 -9.50 -4.40 9.34
C ARG A 297 -9.22 -4.90 7.92
N VAL A 298 -8.11 -4.48 7.32
CA VAL A 298 -7.69 -4.89 5.97
C VAL A 298 -7.50 -6.42 5.87
N PHE A 299 -6.97 -7.06 6.94
CA PHE A 299 -6.87 -8.53 6.99
C PHE A 299 -8.24 -9.21 7.04
N GLY A 300 -9.19 -8.63 7.77
CA GLY A 300 -10.57 -9.11 7.82
C GLY A 300 -11.24 -9.06 6.45
N ASP A 301 -11.05 -7.98 5.71
CA ASP A 301 -11.61 -7.79 4.37
C ASP A 301 -11.00 -8.77 3.33
N LEU A 302 -9.70 -9.04 3.40
CA LEU A 302 -9.08 -10.11 2.61
C LEU A 302 -9.73 -11.47 2.90
N MET A 303 -9.98 -11.78 4.16
CA MET A 303 -10.65 -13.03 4.54
C MET A 303 -12.10 -13.07 4.06
N THR A 304 -12.79 -11.94 4.00
CA THR A 304 -14.13 -11.82 3.43
C THR A 304 -14.10 -12.17 1.94
N LEU A 305 -13.20 -11.59 1.15
CA LEU A 305 -13.04 -11.85 -0.27
C LEU A 305 -12.72 -13.32 -0.58
N LEU A 306 -11.76 -13.90 0.15
CA LEU A 306 -11.39 -15.32 0.02
C LEU A 306 -12.56 -16.25 0.38
N SER A 307 -13.33 -15.91 1.42
CA SER A 307 -14.47 -16.69 1.88
C SER A 307 -15.64 -16.59 0.90
N MET A 308 -15.89 -15.42 0.35
CA MET A 308 -16.92 -15.18 -0.67
C MET A 308 -16.66 -16.03 -1.92
N GLN A 309 -15.47 -15.96 -2.48
CA GLN A 309 -15.14 -16.64 -3.74
C GLN A 309 -15.04 -18.15 -3.59
N LYS A 310 -14.69 -18.64 -2.40
CA LYS A 310 -14.51 -20.07 -2.13
C LYS A 310 -15.81 -20.86 -2.36
N GLY A 311 -15.75 -21.85 -3.25
CA GLY A 311 -16.82 -22.82 -3.47
C GLY A 311 -17.96 -22.33 -4.35
N LEU A 312 -17.87 -21.15 -4.97
CA LEU A 312 -18.82 -20.70 -5.98
C LEU A 312 -18.68 -21.52 -7.26
N SER A 313 -19.81 -21.74 -7.93
CA SER A 313 -19.83 -22.32 -9.29
C SER A 313 -19.42 -21.27 -10.32
N LEU A 314 -19.02 -21.72 -11.51
CA LEU A 314 -18.61 -20.84 -12.61
C LEU A 314 -19.71 -19.85 -13.04
N ALA A 315 -19.25 -18.83 -13.70
CA ALA A 315 -19.90 -17.60 -14.10
C ALA A 315 -20.23 -16.72 -12.89
N TYR A 316 -21.43 -16.19 -12.80
CA TYR A 316 -21.80 -15.23 -11.78
C TYR A 316 -22.80 -15.80 -10.79
N ASN A 317 -22.55 -15.56 -9.51
CA ASN A 317 -23.48 -15.76 -8.42
C ASN A 317 -23.63 -14.46 -7.65
N LYS A 318 -24.81 -14.20 -7.05
CA LYS A 318 -25.08 -12.94 -6.32
C LYS A 318 -24.15 -12.70 -5.13
N ASP A 319 -23.53 -13.75 -4.58
CA ASP A 319 -22.46 -13.70 -3.57
C ASP A 319 -21.34 -12.72 -3.99
N MET A 320 -21.03 -12.66 -5.29
CA MET A 320 -19.98 -11.75 -5.81
C MET A 320 -20.31 -10.27 -5.65
N GLN A 321 -21.52 -9.88 -5.22
CA GLN A 321 -21.82 -8.49 -4.87
C GLN A 321 -21.03 -8.04 -3.63
N GLU A 322 -20.68 -8.98 -2.74
CA GLU A 322 -19.90 -8.75 -1.54
C GLU A 322 -18.41 -8.43 -1.81
N ASP A 323 -17.97 -8.51 -3.08
CA ASP A 323 -16.62 -8.11 -3.50
C ASP A 323 -16.35 -6.62 -3.27
N LYS A 324 -17.39 -5.78 -3.37
CA LYS A 324 -17.26 -4.32 -3.43
C LYS A 324 -16.97 -3.70 -2.07
N GLU A 325 -17.81 -3.93 -1.08
CA GLU A 325 -17.69 -3.28 0.23
C GLU A 325 -16.35 -3.61 0.88
N ALA A 326 -15.96 -4.91 0.90
CA ALA A 326 -14.70 -5.35 1.46
C ALA A 326 -13.50 -4.74 0.70
N LEU A 327 -13.51 -4.80 -0.64
CA LEU A 327 -12.37 -4.28 -1.43
C LEU A 327 -12.27 -2.75 -1.35
N PHE A 328 -13.40 -2.04 -1.43
CA PHE A 328 -13.41 -0.58 -1.31
C PHE A 328 -12.87 -0.13 0.05
N ASP A 329 -13.21 -0.84 1.11
CA ASP A 329 -12.70 -0.55 2.44
C ASP A 329 -11.18 -0.78 2.56
N VAL A 330 -10.66 -1.86 1.98
CA VAL A 330 -9.21 -2.11 1.86
C VAL A 330 -8.51 -0.94 1.19
N LEU A 331 -8.98 -0.56 -0.02
CA LEU A 331 -8.34 0.47 -0.84
C LEU A 331 -8.37 1.85 -0.15
N ASP A 332 -9.51 2.23 0.41
CA ASP A 332 -9.67 3.50 1.13
C ASP A 332 -8.82 3.54 2.41
N THR A 333 -8.81 2.45 3.18
CA THR A 333 -8.03 2.35 4.42
C THR A 333 -6.53 2.51 4.15
N VAL A 334 -6.02 1.86 3.11
CA VAL A 334 -4.60 1.95 2.72
C VAL A 334 -4.25 3.34 2.21
N LYS A 335 -5.06 3.92 1.31
CA LYS A 335 -4.83 5.28 0.80
C LYS A 335 -4.79 6.31 1.93
N HIS A 336 -5.80 6.32 2.81
CA HIS A 336 -5.85 7.25 3.93
C HIS A 336 -4.69 7.06 4.91
N SER A 337 -4.25 5.80 5.12
CA SER A 337 -3.08 5.53 5.97
C SER A 337 -1.80 6.14 5.39
N LEU A 338 -1.55 5.99 4.10
CA LEU A 338 -0.39 6.59 3.44
C LEU A 338 -0.49 8.11 3.39
N GLN A 339 -1.66 8.66 3.03
CA GLN A 339 -1.89 10.11 2.93
C GLN A 339 -1.64 10.87 4.22
N VAL A 340 -1.84 10.24 5.38
CA VAL A 340 -1.54 10.86 6.68
C VAL A 340 -0.13 10.54 7.16
N LEU A 341 0.39 9.33 6.86
CA LEU A 341 1.73 8.91 7.30
C LEU A 341 2.85 9.73 6.63
N ILE A 342 2.71 10.02 5.32
CA ILE A 342 3.71 10.75 4.55
C ILE A 342 4.00 12.12 5.17
N PRO A 343 3.04 13.06 5.26
CA PRO A 343 3.31 14.39 5.81
C PRO A 343 3.67 14.34 7.30
N MET A 344 3.16 13.38 8.07
CA MET A 344 3.59 13.15 9.44
C MET A 344 5.09 12.82 9.49
N PHE A 345 5.57 11.91 8.63
CA PHE A 345 6.97 11.50 8.58
C PHE A 345 7.88 12.65 8.10
N GLU A 346 7.46 13.41 7.10
CA GLU A 346 8.22 14.57 6.58
C GLU A 346 8.45 15.64 7.65
N THR A 347 7.46 15.89 8.51
CA THR A 347 7.51 16.94 9.55
C THR A 347 8.10 16.44 10.87
N MET A 348 8.32 15.12 11.02
CA MET A 348 8.86 14.51 12.24
C MET A 348 10.30 14.97 12.48
N ARG A 349 10.62 15.26 13.75
CA ARG A 349 11.94 15.67 14.23
C ARG A 349 12.65 14.54 14.93
N PHE A 350 13.95 14.42 14.73
CA PHE A 350 14.78 13.38 15.34
C PHE A 350 15.75 13.98 16.36
N ASN A 351 15.78 13.41 17.55
CA ASN A 351 16.67 13.83 18.63
C ASN A 351 18.00 13.06 18.57
N VAL A 352 18.91 13.60 17.75
CA VAL A 352 20.22 13.00 17.48
C VAL A 352 21.05 12.77 18.75
N GLU A 353 20.97 13.70 19.69
CA GLU A 353 21.74 13.59 20.95
C GLU A 353 21.22 12.44 21.82
N ASN A 354 19.91 12.27 21.96
CA ASN A 354 19.35 11.14 22.70
C ASN A 354 19.71 9.78 22.05
N MET A 355 19.70 9.70 20.72
CA MET A 355 20.13 8.51 19.99
C MET A 355 21.60 8.18 20.30
N LYS A 356 22.47 9.20 20.27
CA LYS A 356 23.90 9.07 20.59
C LYS A 356 24.11 8.62 22.03
N GLN A 357 23.45 9.23 23.00
CA GLN A 357 23.54 8.84 24.40
C GLN A 357 23.04 7.41 24.65
N ALA A 358 21.95 7.02 23.98
CA ALA A 358 21.48 5.64 24.04
C ALA A 358 22.48 4.66 23.43
N ALA A 359 23.18 5.04 22.37
CA ALA A 359 24.22 4.22 21.75
C ALA A 359 25.43 4.03 22.66
N LEU A 360 25.86 5.07 23.37
CA LEU A 360 26.99 4.98 24.32
C LEU A 360 26.70 4.07 25.52
N GLY A 361 25.45 4.02 25.97
CA GLY A 361 25.08 3.36 27.25
C GLY A 361 24.78 1.86 27.15
N GLY A 362 25.11 1.14 26.06
CA GLY A 362 24.63 -0.22 25.86
C GLY A 362 25.63 -1.28 25.44
N PHE A 363 26.92 -1.01 25.55
CA PHE A 363 28.00 -1.92 25.11
C PHE A 363 27.84 -2.42 23.66
N ILE A 364 27.17 -1.63 22.81
CA ILE A 364 26.84 -2.02 21.43
C ILE A 364 28.07 -2.15 20.52
N ASN A 365 29.22 -1.65 21.00
CA ASN A 365 30.55 -1.76 20.40
C ASN A 365 31.37 -2.96 20.97
N ALA A 366 30.80 -3.80 21.83
CA ALA A 366 31.50 -4.95 22.40
C ALA A 366 31.95 -5.95 21.32
N THR A 367 31.16 -6.15 20.28
CA THR A 367 31.56 -6.98 19.13
C THR A 367 32.77 -6.40 18.41
N ASP A 368 32.81 -5.08 18.21
CA ASP A 368 33.98 -4.40 17.60
C ASP A 368 35.22 -4.50 18.44
N CYS A 369 35.08 -4.49 19.79
CA CYS A 369 36.15 -4.74 20.72
C CYS A 369 36.67 -6.19 20.62
N ALA A 370 35.80 -7.18 20.45
CA ALA A 370 36.22 -8.57 20.23
C ALA A 370 36.90 -8.72 18.85
N ASP A 371 36.40 -8.08 17.83
CA ASP A 371 36.99 -8.07 16.48
C ASP A 371 38.37 -7.41 16.49
N TYR A 372 38.59 -6.37 17.32
CA TYR A 372 39.89 -5.75 17.52
C TYR A 372 40.94 -6.77 17.97
N LEU A 373 40.64 -7.55 19.01
CA LEU A 373 41.54 -8.61 19.48
C LEU A 373 41.71 -9.72 18.43
N THR A 374 40.65 -10.05 17.71
CA THR A 374 40.69 -11.09 16.67
C THR A 374 41.59 -10.67 15.51
N LYS A 375 41.55 -9.39 15.10
CA LYS A 375 42.47 -8.82 14.08
C LYS A 375 43.93 -8.83 14.54
N LYS A 376 44.17 -8.84 15.86
CA LYS A 376 45.50 -8.99 16.45
C LYS A 376 45.92 -10.46 16.67
N GLY A 377 45.13 -11.42 16.17
CA GLY A 377 45.46 -12.85 16.14
C GLY A 377 44.83 -13.71 17.25
N VAL A 378 43.99 -13.12 18.11
CA VAL A 378 43.28 -13.88 19.15
C VAL A 378 42.13 -14.67 18.49
N PRO A 379 41.96 -15.98 18.74
CA PRO A 379 40.81 -16.73 18.26
C PRO A 379 39.50 -16.07 18.70
N PHE A 380 38.51 -15.94 17.80
CA PHE A 380 37.29 -15.21 18.09
C PHE A 380 36.56 -15.67 19.38
N ARG A 381 36.51 -16.97 19.64
CA ARG A 381 35.88 -17.50 20.87
C ARG A 381 36.57 -17.05 22.16
N ASP A 382 37.89 -16.91 22.12
CA ASP A 382 38.67 -16.41 23.26
C ASP A 382 38.50 -14.89 23.39
N ALA A 383 38.56 -14.14 22.30
CA ALA A 383 38.24 -12.71 22.26
C ALA A 383 36.82 -12.45 22.82
N TYR A 384 35.82 -13.19 22.35
CA TYR A 384 34.44 -13.09 22.83
C TYR A 384 34.33 -13.28 24.35
N ARG A 385 35.00 -14.33 24.92
CA ARG A 385 34.99 -14.58 26.36
C ARG A 385 35.65 -13.43 27.11
N THR A 386 36.81 -12.97 26.67
CA THR A 386 37.53 -11.84 27.25
C THR A 386 36.66 -10.58 27.29
N ILE A 387 35.99 -10.26 26.19
CA ILE A 387 35.11 -9.09 26.14
C ILE A 387 33.86 -9.27 27.01
N GLY A 388 33.33 -10.49 27.12
CA GLY A 388 32.21 -10.79 28.03
C GLY A 388 32.61 -10.52 29.51
N GLU A 389 33.81 -10.91 29.92
CA GLU A 389 34.37 -10.62 31.25
C GLU A 389 34.59 -9.12 31.45
N LEU A 390 35.11 -8.41 30.43
CA LEU A 390 35.31 -6.97 30.46
C LEU A 390 33.96 -6.21 30.56
N VAL A 391 32.95 -6.61 29.82
CA VAL A 391 31.59 -6.03 29.91
C VAL A 391 31.00 -6.25 31.31
N ALA A 392 31.15 -7.44 31.89
CA ALA A 392 30.71 -7.71 33.26
C ALA A 392 31.43 -6.80 34.28
N TRP A 393 32.71 -6.56 34.07
CA TRP A 393 33.49 -5.63 34.88
C TRP A 393 32.97 -4.19 34.73
N CYS A 394 32.74 -3.74 33.50
CA CYS A 394 32.19 -2.40 33.23
C CYS A 394 30.84 -2.19 33.90
N ILE A 395 29.97 -3.18 33.87
CA ILE A 395 28.65 -3.15 34.52
C ILE A 395 28.83 -2.96 36.05
N ALA A 396 29.73 -3.72 36.66
CA ALA A 396 30.03 -3.62 38.10
C ALA A 396 30.59 -2.25 38.49
N HIS A 397 31.37 -1.63 37.61
CA HIS A 397 32.02 -0.33 37.84
C HIS A 397 31.22 0.85 37.27
N ARG A 398 30.06 0.60 36.65
CA ARG A 398 29.13 1.62 36.06
C ARG A 398 29.83 2.53 35.05
N CYS A 399 30.66 1.98 34.18
CA CYS A 399 31.35 2.70 33.11
C CYS A 399 31.07 2.06 31.75
N ALA A 400 31.25 2.82 30.65
CA ALA A 400 31.22 2.29 29.30
C ALA A 400 32.59 1.69 28.89
N LEU A 401 32.62 0.90 27.81
CA LEU A 401 33.89 0.33 27.30
C LEU A 401 34.91 1.40 26.95
N ASN A 402 34.45 2.54 26.43
CA ASN A 402 35.32 3.67 26.06
C ASN A 402 35.95 4.41 27.26
N ASP A 403 35.42 4.21 28.47
CA ASP A 403 35.86 4.87 29.69
C ASP A 403 36.92 4.04 30.46
N VAL A 404 37.18 2.82 30.02
CA VAL A 404 38.12 1.89 30.72
C VAL A 404 39.55 2.27 30.39
N GLU A 405 40.35 2.54 31.43
CA GLU A 405 41.77 2.86 31.29
C GLU A 405 42.57 1.70 30.65
N LEU A 406 43.56 2.04 29.81
CA LEU A 406 44.35 1.05 29.07
C LEU A 406 44.98 -0.01 29.96
N ASP A 407 45.49 0.39 31.13
CA ASP A 407 46.10 -0.54 32.07
C ASP A 407 45.13 -1.56 32.64
N VAL A 408 43.83 -1.19 32.74
CA VAL A 408 42.76 -2.11 33.11
C VAL A 408 42.43 -3.04 31.95
N LEU A 409 42.33 -2.51 30.72
CA LEU A 409 42.10 -3.33 29.51
C LEU A 409 43.20 -4.39 29.37
N LYS A 410 44.44 -4.05 29.59
CA LYS A 410 45.60 -4.98 29.54
C LYS A 410 45.54 -6.09 30.58
N GLN A 411 44.80 -5.92 31.68
CA GLN A 411 44.59 -7.00 32.67
C GLN A 411 43.69 -8.10 32.11
N PHE A 412 42.79 -7.75 31.19
CA PHE A 412 41.94 -8.72 30.50
C PHE A 412 42.67 -9.38 29.32
N HIS A 413 43.43 -8.59 28.52
CA HIS A 413 44.28 -9.15 27.48
C HIS A 413 45.47 -8.24 27.13
N PRO A 414 46.72 -8.78 27.07
CA PRO A 414 47.92 -7.97 26.87
C PRO A 414 48.01 -7.28 25.49
N LEU A 415 47.24 -7.71 24.49
CA LEU A 415 47.23 -7.11 23.16
C LEU A 415 46.37 -5.84 23.06
N PHE A 416 45.74 -5.38 24.13
CA PHE A 416 45.13 -4.06 24.12
C PHE A 416 46.19 -2.97 24.09
N GLU A 417 46.03 -2.05 23.13
CA GLU A 417 46.91 -0.89 22.94
C GLU A 417 46.04 0.36 22.78
N GLU A 418 46.63 1.57 22.73
CA GLU A 418 45.91 2.86 22.61
C GLU A 418 44.94 2.93 21.43
N ASP A 419 45.23 2.20 20.35
CA ASP A 419 44.39 2.16 19.14
C ASP A 419 43.02 1.49 19.37
N VAL A 420 42.80 0.82 20.51
CA VAL A 420 41.51 0.23 20.84
C VAL A 420 40.41 1.28 20.95
N TYR A 421 40.69 2.44 21.51
CA TYR A 421 39.67 3.49 21.66
C TYR A 421 39.13 3.99 20.31
N ALA A 422 40.02 4.12 19.32
CA ALA A 422 39.61 4.45 17.95
C ALA A 422 38.82 3.30 17.31
N ALA A 423 39.16 2.04 17.60
CA ALA A 423 38.50 0.87 17.04
C ALA A 423 37.08 0.67 17.59
N ILE A 424 36.85 1.05 18.86
CA ILE A 424 35.51 0.91 19.50
C ILE A 424 34.69 2.21 19.50
N ASP A 425 35.23 3.29 18.91
CA ASP A 425 34.43 4.49 18.67
C ASP A 425 33.22 4.18 17.78
N LEU A 426 32.04 4.65 18.18
CA LEU A 426 30.79 4.26 17.52
C LEU A 426 30.72 4.70 16.05
N GLN A 427 31.28 5.85 15.69
CA GLN A 427 31.35 6.29 14.29
C GLN A 427 32.28 5.36 13.50
N THR A 428 33.43 4.98 14.08
CA THR A 428 34.34 4.02 13.47
C THR A 428 33.70 2.65 13.31
N CYS A 429 32.99 2.18 14.33
CA CYS A 429 32.25 0.90 14.30
C CYS A 429 31.27 0.84 13.15
N VAL A 430 30.50 1.90 12.92
CA VAL A 430 29.57 2.00 11.80
C VAL A 430 30.34 2.10 10.48
N ALA A 431 31.33 2.98 10.38
CA ALA A 431 32.08 3.26 9.14
C ALA A 431 32.88 2.03 8.63
N GLN A 432 33.23 1.09 9.49
CA GLN A 432 33.91 -0.16 9.08
C GLN A 432 32.99 -1.20 8.45
N ARG A 433 31.66 -1.09 8.58
CA ARG A 433 30.68 -2.04 8.06
C ARG A 433 30.30 -1.74 6.61
N LYS A 434 31.30 -1.79 5.70
CA LYS A 434 31.24 -1.33 4.30
C LYS A 434 30.64 -2.33 3.32
N VAL A 435 30.33 -3.55 3.77
CA VAL A 435 29.73 -4.56 2.91
C VAL A 435 28.42 -4.05 2.30
N PRO A 436 28.05 -4.46 1.06
CA PRO A 436 26.76 -4.10 0.50
C PRO A 436 25.60 -4.40 1.45
N GLY A 437 24.74 -3.42 1.68
CA GLY A 437 23.64 -3.54 2.65
C GLY A 437 24.03 -3.22 4.10
N GLY A 438 25.28 -2.91 4.38
CA GLY A 438 25.75 -2.49 5.71
C GLY A 438 25.39 -1.04 6.05
N PRO A 439 25.63 -0.62 7.33
CA PRO A 439 25.29 0.71 7.81
C PRO A 439 26.38 1.78 7.57
N ALA A 440 27.52 1.43 6.95
CA ALA A 440 28.54 2.43 6.64
C ALA A 440 27.98 3.55 5.74
N PRO A 441 28.40 4.81 5.91
CA PRO A 441 27.87 5.94 5.15
C PRO A 441 27.86 5.72 3.63
N GLU A 442 28.97 5.19 3.06
CA GLU A 442 29.04 4.86 1.64
C GLU A 442 28.06 3.76 1.21
N ALA A 443 27.84 2.75 2.04
CA ALA A 443 26.90 1.66 1.76
C ALA A 443 25.44 2.15 1.84
N VAL A 444 25.12 3.03 2.78
CA VAL A 444 23.81 3.66 2.91
C VAL A 444 23.56 4.63 1.75
N GLN A 445 24.55 5.42 1.37
CA GLN A 445 24.44 6.32 0.19
C GLN A 445 24.14 5.53 -1.09
N ALA A 446 24.76 4.37 -1.26
CA ALA A 446 24.47 3.48 -2.38
C ALA A 446 23.02 2.94 -2.35
N GLN A 447 22.49 2.63 -1.15
CA GLN A 447 21.09 2.21 -0.97
C GLN A 447 20.11 3.35 -1.32
N ILE A 448 20.38 4.57 -0.84
CA ILE A 448 19.58 5.78 -1.17
C ILE A 448 19.57 5.97 -2.69
N SER A 449 20.74 5.95 -3.34
CA SER A 449 20.86 6.14 -4.79
C SER A 449 20.09 5.06 -5.58
N ALA A 450 20.18 3.80 -5.17
CA ALA A 450 19.47 2.69 -5.80
C ALA A 450 17.94 2.83 -5.66
N LEU A 451 17.46 3.26 -4.48
CA LEU A 451 16.05 3.47 -4.23
C LEU A 451 15.51 4.67 -5.02
N THR A 452 16.25 5.79 -5.06
CA THR A 452 15.92 6.98 -5.87
C THR A 452 15.84 6.64 -7.36
N GLN A 453 16.79 5.83 -7.87
CA GLN A 453 16.75 5.36 -9.26
C GLN A 453 15.54 4.47 -9.55
N PHE A 454 15.16 3.60 -8.60
CA PHE A 454 13.95 2.79 -8.72
C PHE A 454 12.71 3.68 -8.80
N ILE A 455 12.58 4.66 -7.91
CA ILE A 455 11.45 5.61 -7.88
C ILE A 455 11.33 6.31 -9.25
N GLY A 456 12.41 6.90 -9.76
CA GLY A 456 12.38 7.61 -11.05
C GLY A 456 11.94 6.72 -12.22
N LYS A 457 12.39 5.46 -12.27
CA LYS A 457 11.95 4.51 -13.30
C LYS A 457 10.47 4.15 -13.21
N GLU A 458 9.94 4.00 -12.00
CA GLU A 458 8.51 3.69 -11.81
C GLU A 458 7.62 4.90 -12.13
N GLU A 459 8.09 6.12 -11.88
CA GLU A 459 7.38 7.36 -12.28
C GLU A 459 7.35 7.56 -13.79
N GLU A 460 8.46 7.34 -14.48
CA GLU A 460 8.52 7.41 -15.96
C GLU A 460 7.59 6.40 -16.64
N GLN A 461 7.35 5.23 -16.03
CA GLN A 461 6.45 4.20 -16.55
C GLN A 461 4.97 4.49 -16.26
N ASN A 462 4.68 5.37 -15.32
CA ASN A 462 3.32 5.76 -14.95
C ASN A 462 2.87 7.07 -15.62
N ALA A 463 3.77 7.83 -16.24
CA ALA A 463 3.52 9.07 -16.99
C ALA A 463 3.15 8.76 -18.46
#